data_d308e45d359fdddd44df058f039bc1bd
#
_entry.id   d308e45d359fdddd44df058f039bc1bd
#
_cell.length_a   1.000
_cell.length_b   1.000
_cell.length_c   1.000
_cell.angle_alpha   90.00
_cell.angle_beta   90.00
_cell.angle_gamma   90.00
#
_symmetry.space_group_name_H-M   'P 1'
#
loop_
_entity.id
_entity.type
_entity.pdbx_description
1 polymer ?
#
loop_
_entity_poly.entity_id
_entity_poly.type
_entity_poly.pdbx_seq_one_letter_code
_entity_poly.pdbx_strand_id
1 'polypeptide(L)'
;MLRLALLAALFLFACTPVKDQEAAWARAKVDEDLCGTWKAGKDMIAITAAQDKANPRLLLWGPGSVPMAAKLITLPDGQILLLSRPEDEKNTLNFTLLEKTEDKNFILKSLTDDALKNAVALGELEAYDKKTGLPLTDKNLAYLNRLASQQPAAWKCVQIYVREK
;
A
#
# COMPACT_ATOMS: atom_id res chain seq x y z
N MET A 1 -6.22 18.26 20.89
CA MET A 1 -7.04 17.36 20.05
C MET A 1 -6.72 17.41 18.52
N LEU A 2 -5.82 18.28 18.04
CA LEU A 2 -5.50 18.42 16.61
C LEU A 2 -4.38 17.48 16.09
N ARG A 3 -3.67 16.79 16.98
CA ARG A 3 -2.53 15.91 16.61
C ARG A 3 -2.92 14.46 16.26
N LEU A 4 -4.13 14.04 16.62
CA LEU A 4 -4.60 12.66 16.38
C LEU A 4 -5.06 12.39 14.94
N ALA A 5 -5.49 13.43 14.22
CA ALA A 5 -5.94 13.28 12.84
C ALA A 5 -4.81 13.18 11.81
N LEU A 6 -3.56 13.48 12.22
CA LEU A 6 -2.45 13.63 11.27
C LEU A 6 -1.88 12.28 10.79
N LEU A 7 -1.93 11.23 11.60
CA LEU A 7 -1.37 9.91 11.21
C LEU A 7 -2.27 9.15 10.25
N ALA A 8 -3.58 9.15 10.48
CA ALA A 8 -4.53 8.58 9.52
C ALA A 8 -4.51 9.37 8.20
N ALA A 9 -4.31 10.69 8.28
CA ALA A 9 -4.17 11.56 7.11
C ALA A 9 -2.88 11.28 6.31
N LEU A 10 -1.77 10.95 6.95
CA LEU A 10 -0.49 10.64 6.26
C LEU A 10 -0.60 9.36 5.40
N PHE A 11 -1.35 8.36 5.84
CA PHE A 11 -1.61 7.15 5.03
C PHE A 11 -2.51 7.44 3.81
N LEU A 12 -3.43 8.39 3.92
CA LEU A 12 -4.42 8.67 2.87
C LEU A 12 -3.89 9.62 1.78
N PHE A 13 -2.97 10.55 2.09
CA PHE A 13 -2.52 11.56 1.13
C PHE A 13 -1.39 11.13 0.20
N ALA A 14 -0.68 10.04 0.53
CA ALA A 14 0.48 9.59 -0.24
C ALA A 14 0.24 8.29 -1.02
N CYS A 15 -0.96 7.71 -0.93
CA CYS A 15 -1.30 6.45 -1.58
C CYS A 15 -2.04 6.67 -2.90
N THR A 16 -1.80 5.81 -3.88
CA THR A 16 -2.56 5.83 -5.13
C THR A 16 -3.88 5.08 -4.94
N PRO A 17 -5.04 5.70 -5.19
CA PRO A 17 -6.32 5.03 -5.07
C PRO A 17 -6.49 3.91 -6.12
N VAL A 18 -7.22 2.86 -5.74
CA VAL A 18 -7.50 1.68 -6.57
C VAL A 18 -8.93 1.72 -7.07
N LYS A 19 -9.11 1.56 -8.38
CA LYS A 19 -10.40 1.30 -9.02
C LYS A 19 -10.71 -0.21 -8.93
N ASP A 20 -12.00 -0.57 -8.99
CA ASP A 20 -12.46 -1.98 -8.91
C ASP A 20 -11.94 -2.70 -7.64
N GLN A 21 -12.14 -2.04 -6.51
CA GLN A 21 -11.52 -2.34 -5.22
C GLN A 21 -11.76 -3.77 -4.72
N GLU A 22 -12.96 -4.30 -4.89
CA GLU A 22 -13.31 -5.65 -4.44
C GLU A 22 -12.54 -6.73 -5.25
N ALA A 23 -12.40 -6.55 -6.56
CA ALA A 23 -11.63 -7.45 -7.40
C ALA A 23 -10.13 -7.42 -7.04
N ALA A 24 -9.57 -6.23 -6.81
CA ALA A 24 -8.18 -6.08 -6.38
C ALA A 24 -7.96 -6.70 -4.99
N TRP A 25 -8.89 -6.49 -4.06
CA TRP A 25 -8.82 -7.04 -2.71
C TRP A 25 -8.92 -8.57 -2.69
N ALA A 26 -9.76 -9.15 -3.55
CA ALA A 26 -9.92 -10.61 -3.68
C ALA A 26 -8.66 -11.30 -4.22
N ARG A 27 -7.89 -10.63 -5.08
CA ARG A 27 -6.62 -11.14 -5.63
C ARG A 27 -5.46 -11.10 -4.63
N ALA A 28 -5.54 -10.19 -3.66
CA ALA A 28 -4.46 -9.95 -2.71
C ALA A 28 -4.41 -11.03 -1.62
N LYS A 29 -3.21 -11.30 -1.12
CA LYS A 29 -2.92 -12.31 -0.10
C LYS A 29 -2.44 -11.66 1.20
N VAL A 30 -2.43 -12.42 2.27
CA VAL A 30 -1.83 -12.06 3.56
C VAL A 30 -0.41 -12.63 3.61
N ASP A 31 0.54 -11.83 4.12
CA ASP A 31 1.89 -12.26 4.44
C ASP A 31 2.10 -12.04 5.95
N GLU A 32 2.04 -13.12 6.71
CA GLU A 32 2.15 -13.08 8.17
C GLU A 32 3.57 -12.73 8.64
N ASP A 33 4.57 -12.77 7.78
CA ASP A 33 5.93 -12.31 8.09
C ASP A 33 5.97 -10.81 8.44
N LEU A 34 4.95 -10.07 8.03
CA LEU A 34 4.78 -8.67 8.41
C LEU A 34 4.21 -8.50 9.83
N CYS A 35 3.66 -9.55 10.45
CA CYS A 35 3.13 -9.47 11.80
C CYS A 35 4.24 -9.16 12.81
N GLY A 36 3.95 -8.25 13.74
CA GLY A 36 4.90 -7.81 14.77
C GLY A 36 4.72 -6.35 15.15
N THR A 37 5.66 -5.85 15.92
CA THR A 37 5.71 -4.45 16.31
C THR A 37 6.78 -3.73 15.51
N TRP A 38 6.41 -2.55 15.00
CA TRP A 38 7.22 -1.76 14.09
C TRP A 38 7.31 -0.32 14.55
N LYS A 39 8.49 0.27 14.43
CA LYS A 39 8.69 1.70 14.65
C LYS A 39 8.55 2.44 13.31
N ALA A 40 7.65 3.39 13.26
CA ALA A 40 7.38 4.24 12.10
C ALA A 40 7.59 5.72 12.49
N GLY A 41 8.79 6.22 12.28
CA GLY A 41 9.17 7.55 12.77
C GLY A 41 9.22 7.59 14.29
N LYS A 42 8.28 8.32 14.91
CA LYS A 42 8.15 8.42 16.38
C LYS A 42 7.12 7.44 16.97
N ASP A 43 6.35 6.80 16.14
CA ASP A 43 5.19 6.01 16.53
C ASP A 43 5.51 4.52 16.48
N MET A 44 4.85 3.76 17.35
CA MET A 44 4.87 2.31 17.33
C MET A 44 3.59 1.81 16.66
N ILE A 45 3.75 0.87 15.74
CA ILE A 45 2.64 0.26 15.00
C ILE A 45 2.68 -1.24 15.21
N ALA A 46 1.55 -1.81 15.58
CA ALA A 46 1.37 -3.25 15.61
C ALA A 46 0.71 -3.72 14.30
N ILE A 47 1.26 -4.78 13.71
CA ILE A 47 0.68 -5.49 12.56
C ILE A 47 0.30 -6.88 13.05
N THR A 48 -0.97 -7.25 12.89
CA THR A 48 -1.52 -8.53 13.31
C THR A 48 -2.35 -9.14 12.19
N ALA A 49 -2.42 -10.47 12.13
CA ALA A 49 -3.37 -11.14 11.25
C ALA A 49 -4.78 -11.07 11.87
N ALA A 50 -5.79 -10.73 11.07
CA ALA A 50 -7.17 -10.77 11.52
C ALA A 50 -7.61 -12.24 11.74
N GLN A 51 -8.40 -12.48 12.79
CA GLN A 51 -8.91 -13.82 13.12
C GLN A 51 -10.05 -14.30 12.19
N ASP A 52 -10.55 -13.40 11.34
CA ASP A 52 -11.62 -13.72 10.39
C ASP A 52 -11.08 -14.53 9.21
N LYS A 53 -11.27 -15.85 9.26
CA LYS A 53 -10.85 -16.78 8.21
C LYS A 53 -11.59 -16.61 6.88
N ALA A 54 -12.79 -16.04 6.90
CA ALA A 54 -13.58 -15.80 5.69
C ALA A 54 -13.05 -14.59 4.90
N ASN A 55 -12.39 -13.66 5.58
CA ASN A 55 -11.77 -12.49 4.98
C ASN A 55 -10.38 -12.23 5.60
N PRO A 56 -9.39 -13.08 5.26
CA PRO A 56 -8.05 -12.95 5.82
C PRO A 56 -7.43 -11.60 5.42
N ARG A 57 -6.88 -10.89 6.39
CA ARG A 57 -6.23 -9.59 6.21
C ARG A 57 -5.25 -9.31 7.34
N LEU A 58 -4.31 -8.41 7.11
CA LEU A 58 -3.51 -7.79 8.16
C LEU A 58 -4.28 -6.59 8.73
N LEU A 59 -4.11 -6.36 10.02
CA LEU A 59 -4.59 -5.18 10.73
C LEU A 59 -3.39 -4.39 11.23
N LEU A 60 -3.29 -3.13 10.81
CA LEU A 60 -2.26 -2.20 11.23
C LEU A 60 -2.85 -1.25 12.27
N TRP A 61 -2.28 -1.27 13.47
CA TRP A 61 -2.71 -0.48 14.61
C TRP A 61 -1.66 0.54 14.99
N GLY A 62 -2.00 1.81 14.99
CA GLY A 62 -1.16 2.89 15.51
C GLY A 62 -1.84 3.59 16.69
N PRO A 63 -1.08 4.29 17.54
CA PRO A 63 -1.63 5.03 18.67
C PRO A 63 -2.67 6.07 18.21
N GLY A 64 -3.93 5.90 18.65
CA GLY A 64 -5.01 6.83 18.34
C GLY A 64 -5.46 6.90 16.88
N SER A 65 -5.10 5.92 16.06
CA SER A 65 -5.54 5.83 14.65
C SER A 65 -6.66 4.80 14.49
N VAL A 66 -7.47 4.98 13.43
CA VAL A 66 -8.37 3.94 12.95
C VAL A 66 -7.52 2.78 12.43
N PRO A 67 -7.85 1.53 12.78
CA PRO A 67 -7.14 0.37 12.23
C PRO A 67 -7.20 0.35 10.72
N MET A 68 -6.07 0.03 10.09
CA MET A 68 -5.99 -0.16 8.64
C MET A 68 -5.99 -1.65 8.32
N ALA A 69 -6.89 -2.08 7.46
CA ALA A 69 -6.84 -3.40 6.86
C ALA A 69 -5.85 -3.41 5.68
N ALA A 70 -5.04 -4.46 5.56
CA ALA A 70 -4.08 -4.58 4.47
C ALA A 70 -3.96 -6.00 3.92
N LYS A 71 -3.63 -6.08 2.63
CA LYS A 71 -3.26 -7.30 1.90
C LYS A 71 -2.15 -6.96 0.88
N LEU A 72 -1.58 -7.97 0.27
CA LEU A 72 -0.42 -7.85 -0.61
C LEU A 72 -0.68 -8.47 -1.98
N ILE A 73 -0.21 -7.81 -3.03
CA ILE A 73 -0.08 -8.40 -4.37
C ILE A 73 1.41 -8.51 -4.69
N THR A 74 1.88 -9.73 -4.94
CA THR A 74 3.22 -9.95 -5.44
C THR A 74 3.23 -9.79 -6.97
N LEU A 75 4.09 -8.91 -7.45
CA LEU A 75 4.33 -8.69 -8.87
C LEU A 75 5.30 -9.73 -9.45
N PRO A 76 5.35 -9.94 -10.78
CA PRO A 76 6.16 -10.99 -11.40
C PRO A 76 7.65 -11.00 -10.99
N ASP A 77 8.29 -9.83 -10.84
CA ASP A 77 9.70 -9.72 -10.44
C ASP A 77 9.91 -9.76 -8.91
N GLY A 78 8.89 -10.19 -8.15
CA GLY A 78 8.97 -10.28 -6.69
C GLY A 78 8.71 -8.97 -5.95
N GLN A 79 8.46 -7.87 -6.65
CA GLN A 79 8.02 -6.62 -6.05
C GLN A 79 6.65 -6.79 -5.41
N ILE A 80 6.36 -6.03 -4.35
CA ILE A 80 5.14 -6.20 -3.57
C ILE A 80 4.34 -4.90 -3.54
N LEU A 81 3.08 -4.97 -3.92
CA LEU A 81 2.12 -3.90 -3.67
C LEU A 81 1.36 -4.18 -2.37
N LEU A 82 1.42 -3.26 -1.42
CA LEU A 82 0.57 -3.25 -0.24
C LEU A 82 -0.74 -2.55 -0.60
N LEU A 83 -1.83 -3.28 -0.54
CA LEU A 83 -3.17 -2.72 -0.59
C LEU A 83 -3.62 -2.39 0.82
N SER A 84 -4.12 -1.19 1.05
CA SER A 84 -4.59 -0.76 2.38
C SER A 84 -5.85 0.07 2.31
N ARG A 85 -6.70 -0.07 3.33
CA ARG A 85 -7.92 0.73 3.54
C ARG A 85 -8.23 0.84 5.03
N PRO A 86 -8.96 1.87 5.50
CA PRO A 86 -9.51 1.85 6.85
C PRO A 86 -10.36 0.59 7.05
N GLU A 87 -10.30 -0.02 8.25
CA GLU A 87 -10.99 -1.28 8.53
C GLU A 87 -12.51 -1.16 8.41
N ASP A 88 -13.05 0.00 8.75
CA ASP A 88 -14.48 0.34 8.73
C ASP A 88 -14.96 0.89 7.36
N GLU A 89 -14.02 1.19 6.42
CA GLU A 89 -14.36 1.75 5.11
C GLU A 89 -13.96 0.81 3.97
N LYS A 90 -14.95 0.36 3.20
CA LYS A 90 -14.69 -0.55 2.07
C LYS A 90 -14.35 0.16 0.75
N ASN A 91 -14.62 1.47 0.65
CA ASN A 91 -14.57 2.21 -0.61
C ASN A 91 -13.33 3.12 -0.79
N THR A 92 -12.29 2.92 0.02
CA THR A 92 -11.09 3.77 0.02
C THR A 92 -9.80 2.98 -0.15
N LEU A 93 -9.84 1.90 -0.94
CA LEU A 93 -8.65 1.07 -1.16
C LEU A 93 -7.57 1.85 -1.90
N ASN A 94 -6.36 1.80 -1.36
CA ASN A 94 -5.16 2.40 -1.91
C ASN A 94 -4.06 1.37 -2.06
N PHE A 95 -3.05 1.67 -2.87
CA PHE A 95 -1.84 0.85 -2.94
C PHE A 95 -0.57 1.67 -2.75
N THR A 96 0.46 1.01 -2.22
CA THR A 96 1.85 1.48 -2.13
C THR A 96 2.77 0.34 -2.52
N LEU A 97 3.96 0.67 -3.01
CA LEU A 97 5.02 -0.33 -3.18
C LEU A 97 5.64 -0.61 -1.81
N LEU A 98 5.73 -1.89 -1.44
CA LEU A 98 6.42 -2.35 -0.25
C LEU A 98 7.76 -2.95 -0.66
N GLU A 99 8.84 -2.40 -0.14
CA GLU A 99 10.20 -2.89 -0.32
C GLU A 99 10.73 -3.45 1.00
N LYS A 100 11.05 -4.73 1.04
CA LYS A 100 11.71 -5.37 2.18
C LYS A 100 13.21 -5.09 2.12
N THR A 101 13.81 -4.73 3.24
CA THR A 101 15.26 -4.53 3.37
C THR A 101 15.95 -5.77 3.92
N GLU A 102 17.28 -5.84 3.77
CA GLU A 102 18.10 -6.94 4.30
C GLU A 102 17.96 -7.10 5.82
N ASP A 103 17.77 -5.99 6.56
CA ASP A 103 17.58 -5.98 8.01
C ASP A 103 16.16 -6.38 8.46
N LYS A 104 15.36 -6.96 7.56
CA LYS A 104 13.96 -7.32 7.80
C LYS A 104 13.05 -6.12 8.12
N ASN A 105 13.47 -4.92 7.81
CA ASN A 105 12.63 -3.72 7.82
C ASN A 105 11.85 -3.63 6.50
N PHE A 106 10.92 -2.70 6.40
CA PHE A 106 10.28 -2.41 5.12
C PHE A 106 10.04 -0.91 4.90
N ILE A 107 9.99 -0.54 3.64
CA ILE A 107 9.77 0.82 3.18
C ILE A 107 8.50 0.82 2.35
N LEU A 108 7.60 1.77 2.64
CA LEU A 108 6.46 2.06 1.78
C LEU A 108 6.81 3.22 0.85
N LYS A 109 6.53 3.03 -0.43
CA LYS A 109 6.75 4.04 -1.47
C LYS A 109 5.45 4.29 -2.23
N SER A 110 5.13 5.55 -2.48
CA SER A 110 4.01 5.93 -3.34
C SER A 110 4.49 6.27 -4.74
N LEU A 111 3.65 6.01 -5.73
CA LEU A 111 3.88 6.44 -7.09
C LEU A 111 3.73 7.96 -7.17
N THR A 112 4.63 8.64 -7.87
CA THR A 112 4.58 10.09 -8.02
C THR A 112 3.48 10.48 -9.01
N ASP A 113 2.85 11.64 -8.80
CA ASP A 113 1.82 12.16 -9.70
C ASP A 113 2.34 12.33 -11.12
N ASP A 114 3.61 12.73 -11.27
CA ASP A 114 4.22 12.92 -12.59
C ASP A 114 4.44 11.59 -13.31
N ALA A 115 4.84 10.54 -12.58
CA ALA A 115 4.97 9.21 -13.16
C ALA A 115 3.60 8.67 -13.64
N LEU A 116 2.54 8.87 -12.84
CA LEU A 116 1.17 8.50 -13.23
C LEU A 116 0.70 9.26 -14.48
N LYS A 117 0.85 10.58 -14.50
CA LYS A 117 0.47 11.42 -15.64
C LYS A 117 1.20 11.04 -16.92
N ASN A 118 2.51 10.84 -16.83
CA ASN A 118 3.33 10.44 -17.97
C ASN A 118 2.91 9.06 -18.51
N ALA A 119 2.68 8.10 -17.63
CA ALA A 119 2.25 6.76 -18.02
C ALA A 119 0.89 6.77 -18.74
N VAL A 120 -0.04 7.59 -18.27
CA VAL A 120 -1.35 7.78 -18.92
C VAL A 120 -1.19 8.45 -20.28
N ALA A 121 -0.38 9.51 -20.37
CA ALA A 121 -0.15 10.23 -21.61
C ALA A 121 0.51 9.35 -22.68
N LEU A 122 1.36 8.41 -22.28
CA LEU A 122 2.00 7.42 -23.16
C LEU A 122 1.13 6.19 -23.48
N GLY A 123 -0.10 6.11 -22.91
CA GLY A 123 -0.99 4.95 -23.10
C GLY A 123 -0.49 3.66 -22.41
N GLU A 124 0.45 3.76 -21.52
CA GLU A 124 1.03 2.62 -20.80
C GLU A 124 0.15 2.14 -19.65
N LEU A 125 -0.59 3.05 -19.02
CA LEU A 125 -1.62 2.74 -18.01
C LEU A 125 -3.02 2.88 -18.60
N GLU A 126 -3.87 1.93 -18.26
CA GLU A 126 -5.28 1.94 -18.63
C GLU A 126 -6.11 2.69 -17.58
N ALA A 127 -7.01 3.54 -18.05
CA ALA A 127 -8.15 4.09 -17.32
C ALA A 127 -7.86 4.68 -15.93
N TYR A 128 -6.67 5.26 -15.72
CA TYR A 128 -6.42 6.02 -14.50
C TYR A 128 -7.29 7.29 -14.47
N ASP A 129 -7.97 7.48 -13.38
CA ASP A 129 -8.70 8.71 -13.04
C ASP A 129 -8.35 9.14 -11.62
N LYS A 130 -8.06 10.42 -11.42
CA LYS A 130 -7.63 10.94 -10.11
C LYS A 130 -8.67 10.74 -9.00
N LYS A 131 -9.96 10.67 -9.36
CA LYS A 131 -11.05 10.51 -8.38
C LYS A 131 -11.35 9.04 -8.10
N THR A 132 -11.31 8.21 -9.14
CA THR A 132 -11.69 6.79 -9.05
C THR A 132 -10.50 5.86 -8.90
N GLY A 133 -9.29 6.33 -9.19
CA GLY A 133 -8.06 5.58 -9.03
C GLY A 133 -7.63 4.77 -10.26
N LEU A 134 -6.64 3.90 -10.05
CA LEU A 134 -6.05 3.02 -11.05
C LEU A 134 -6.66 1.62 -10.93
N PRO A 135 -7.24 1.03 -12.00
CA PRO A 135 -7.63 -0.37 -11.96
C PRO A 135 -6.37 -1.25 -11.94
N LEU A 136 -6.33 -2.25 -11.07
CA LEU A 136 -5.22 -3.21 -10.99
C LEU A 136 -5.43 -4.38 -11.96
N THR A 137 -5.56 -4.07 -13.25
CA THR A 137 -5.59 -5.05 -14.34
C THR A 137 -4.23 -5.71 -14.52
N ASP A 138 -4.16 -6.83 -15.20
CA ASP A 138 -2.89 -7.51 -15.48
C ASP A 138 -1.91 -6.62 -16.26
N LYS A 139 -2.43 -5.80 -17.20
CA LYS A 139 -1.63 -4.81 -17.94
C LYS A 139 -1.03 -3.75 -17.00
N ASN A 140 -1.86 -3.18 -16.14
CA ASN A 140 -1.41 -2.16 -15.20
C ASN A 140 -0.43 -2.74 -14.16
N LEU A 141 -0.67 -3.96 -13.67
CA LEU A 141 0.26 -4.65 -12.76
C LEU A 141 1.61 -4.94 -13.45
N ALA A 142 1.61 -5.36 -14.72
CA ALA A 142 2.84 -5.56 -15.49
C ALA A 142 3.60 -4.24 -15.67
N TYR A 143 2.90 -3.13 -15.92
CA TYR A 143 3.52 -1.81 -15.99
C TYR A 143 4.11 -1.37 -14.65
N LEU A 144 3.35 -1.50 -13.55
CA LEU A 144 3.84 -1.17 -12.20
C LEU A 144 5.07 -1.99 -11.82
N ASN A 145 5.10 -3.27 -12.19
CA ASN A 145 6.25 -4.15 -12.00
C ASN A 145 7.49 -3.63 -12.73
N ARG A 146 7.36 -3.29 -14.02
CA ARG A 146 8.44 -2.71 -14.81
C ARG A 146 8.92 -1.39 -14.22
N LEU A 147 7.98 -0.53 -13.81
CA LEU A 147 8.28 0.76 -13.22
C LEU A 147 9.05 0.63 -11.90
N ALA A 148 8.65 -0.32 -11.05
CA ALA A 148 9.33 -0.59 -9.78
C ALA A 148 10.76 -1.09 -9.97
N SER A 149 10.98 -1.94 -10.98
CA SER A 149 12.30 -2.53 -11.28
C SER A 149 13.23 -1.57 -12.02
N GLN A 150 12.70 -0.78 -12.95
CA GLN A 150 13.53 -0.02 -13.92
C GLN A 150 13.58 1.48 -13.65
N GLN A 151 12.59 2.03 -12.92
CA GLN A 151 12.46 3.46 -12.68
C GLN A 151 12.21 3.76 -11.20
N PRO A 152 13.16 3.51 -10.31
CA PRO A 152 12.97 3.72 -8.87
C PRO A 152 12.63 5.18 -8.52
N ALA A 153 13.03 6.16 -9.34
CA ALA A 153 12.67 7.57 -9.15
C ALA A 153 11.17 7.87 -9.33
N ALA A 154 10.41 6.98 -9.99
CA ALA A 154 8.96 7.09 -10.09
C ALA A 154 8.26 6.85 -8.74
N TRP A 155 8.96 6.30 -7.77
CA TRP A 155 8.45 5.95 -6.45
C TRP A 155 9.11 6.80 -5.37
N LYS A 156 8.29 7.47 -4.58
CA LYS A 156 8.74 8.32 -3.47
C LYS A 156 8.55 7.58 -2.15
N CYS A 157 9.59 7.53 -1.31
CA CYS A 157 9.47 7.01 0.05
C CYS A 157 8.43 7.81 0.83
N VAL A 158 7.47 7.09 1.43
CA VAL A 158 6.43 7.66 2.29
C VAL A 158 6.74 7.38 3.73
N GLN A 159 7.10 6.12 4.05
CA GLN A 159 7.32 5.68 5.41
C GLN A 159 8.33 4.52 5.45
N ILE A 160 9.17 4.54 6.49
CA ILE A 160 10.09 3.46 6.84
C ILE A 160 9.60 2.80 8.12
N TYR A 161 9.54 1.49 8.12
CA TYR A 161 9.17 0.66 9.26
C TYR A 161 10.36 -0.16 9.70
N VAL A 162 10.77 0.04 10.94
CA VAL A 162 11.87 -0.68 11.58
C VAL A 162 11.29 -1.69 12.57
N ARG A 163 11.65 -2.96 12.44
CA ARG A 163 11.14 -4.01 13.31
C ARG A 163 11.71 -3.85 14.72
N GLU A 164 10.82 -3.81 15.69
CA GLU A 164 11.25 -3.89 17.10
C GLU A 164 11.60 -5.34 17.47
N LYS A 165 12.66 -5.48 18.24
CA LYS A 165 13.19 -6.78 18.69
C LYS A 165 12.46 -7.30 19.91
#